data_efd1a39ba061c11537d8e786e63d9e01
#
_entry.id   efd1a39ba061c11537d8e786e63d9e01
#
_cell.length_a   1.000
_cell.length_b   1.000
_cell.length_c   1.000
_cell.angle_alpha   90.00
_cell.angle_beta   90.00
_cell.angle_gamma   90.00
#
_symmetry.space_group_name_H-M   'P 1'
#
loop_
_entity.id
_entity.type
_entity.pdbx_description
1 polymer ?
#
loop_
_entity_poly.entity_id
_entity_poly.type
_entity_poly.pdbx_seq_one_letter_code
_entity_poly.pdbx_strand_id
1 'polypeptide(L)'
;MDRMQKDDILERLVAAEGFCVGHSRSEDTRAPQSCDHWSNPVLLERAAYLRKLARFGEGNASEVVKEYPGYCTLLSVHLRSSDAEVNEEFAELLIVLDGRATLITGGELQKAYRIGPGEHRGANISGGTMQELRTGDVIHISAGTPHQLQLACEKTFSCLIVQIAQAVHP
;
A
#
# COMPACT_ATOMS: atom_id res chain seq x y z
N MET A 1 22.21 0.81 23.07
CA MET A 1 21.02 0.97 22.24
C MET A 1 20.30 -0.37 22.25
N ASP A 2 19.20 -0.41 22.97
CA ASP A 2 18.64 -1.60 23.60
C ASP A 2 17.96 -2.53 22.57
N ARG A 3 18.20 -3.85 22.72
CA ARG A 3 17.70 -4.92 21.84
C ARG A 3 16.15 -4.95 21.81
N MET A 4 15.52 -4.50 22.89
CA MET A 4 14.06 -4.42 23.08
C MET A 4 13.40 -3.38 22.15
N GLN A 5 14.10 -2.33 21.76
CA GLN A 5 13.56 -1.27 20.88
C GLN A 5 13.55 -1.66 19.40
N LYS A 6 14.37 -2.66 19.03
CA LYS A 6 14.46 -3.18 17.66
C LYS A 6 13.32 -4.16 17.33
N ASP A 7 12.94 -4.97 18.29
CA ASP A 7 11.87 -5.96 18.13
C ASP A 7 10.49 -5.29 18.10
N ASP A 8 10.27 -4.24 18.89
CA ASP A 8 9.03 -3.43 18.88
C ASP A 8 8.84 -2.64 17.57
N ILE A 9 9.94 -2.22 16.95
CA ILE A 9 9.90 -1.56 15.63
C ILE A 9 9.64 -2.59 14.52
N LEU A 10 10.21 -3.80 14.61
CA LEU A 10 9.97 -4.87 13.65
C LEU A 10 8.53 -5.40 13.70
N GLU A 11 7.97 -5.60 14.89
CA GLU A 11 6.56 -6.01 15.03
C GLU A 11 5.58 -4.97 14.47
N ARG A 12 5.89 -3.68 14.63
CA ARG A 12 5.10 -2.59 14.02
C ARG A 12 5.27 -2.50 12.51
N LEU A 13 6.42 -2.90 11.97
CA LEU A 13 6.69 -2.93 10.52
C LEU A 13 6.04 -4.13 9.84
N VAL A 14 6.00 -5.29 10.50
CA VAL A 14 5.32 -6.49 10.01
C VAL A 14 3.80 -6.33 10.04
N ALA A 15 3.26 -5.55 10.98
CA ALA A 15 1.84 -5.19 11.04
C ALA A 15 1.42 -4.15 9.97
N ALA A 16 2.36 -3.46 9.33
CA ALA A 16 2.09 -2.45 8.31
C ALA A 16 1.99 -3.01 6.88
N GLU A 17 2.30 -4.29 6.68
CA GLU A 17 2.05 -4.98 5.41
C GLU A 17 0.59 -5.46 5.36
N GLY A 18 -0.29 -4.52 4.97
CA GLY A 18 -1.59 -4.81 4.43
C GLY A 18 -2.59 -5.51 5.34
N PHE A 19 -3.16 -4.85 6.31
CA PHE A 19 -4.47 -5.27 6.82
C PHE A 19 -5.22 -4.09 7.46
N CYS A 20 -6.11 -3.47 6.74
CA CYS A 20 -7.21 -2.74 7.35
C CYS A 20 -8.19 -3.78 7.92
N VAL A 21 -7.99 -4.18 9.18
CA VAL A 21 -8.93 -5.07 9.87
C VAL A 21 -10.27 -4.37 9.97
N GLY A 22 -11.26 -4.89 9.26
CA GLY A 22 -12.65 -4.47 9.42
C GLY A 22 -13.10 -4.73 10.85
N HIS A 23 -13.10 -3.70 11.68
CA HIS A 23 -13.68 -3.77 13.03
C HIS A 23 -15.20 -3.85 12.93
N SER A 24 -15.76 -4.84 13.63
CA SER A 24 -17.20 -5.01 13.79
C SER A 24 -17.87 -3.73 14.29
N ARG A 25 -18.97 -3.35 13.64
CA ARG A 25 -19.84 -2.23 13.98
C ARG A 25 -20.19 -2.22 15.47
N SER A 26 -19.73 -1.22 16.20
CA SER A 26 -20.46 -0.67 17.33
C SER A 26 -21.28 0.51 16.81
N GLU A 27 -22.58 0.50 17.13
CA GLU A 27 -23.54 1.52 16.76
C GLU A 27 -23.22 2.85 17.45
N ASP A 28 -22.43 3.71 16.79
CA ASP A 28 -22.43 5.14 17.05
C ASP A 28 -22.62 5.87 15.73
N THR A 29 -23.86 6.32 15.50
CA THR A 29 -24.39 6.80 14.22
C THR A 29 -23.99 8.24 13.88
N ARG A 30 -22.95 8.79 14.47
CA ARG A 30 -22.41 10.09 14.10
C ARG A 30 -20.95 9.95 13.71
N ALA A 31 -20.68 9.92 12.40
CA ALA A 31 -19.31 10.09 11.92
C ALA A 31 -18.71 11.35 12.55
N PRO A 32 -17.52 11.28 13.17
CA PRO A 32 -16.88 12.47 13.70
C PRO A 32 -16.71 13.48 12.57
N GLN A 33 -17.21 14.70 12.76
CA GLN A 33 -16.98 15.81 11.84
C GLN A 33 -15.52 16.27 12.02
N SER A 34 -14.57 15.52 11.44
CA SER A 34 -13.15 15.84 11.45
C SER A 34 -12.67 16.06 10.02
N CYS A 35 -11.84 17.06 9.85
CA CYS A 35 -11.12 17.31 8.61
C CYS A 35 -9.65 16.99 8.88
N ASP A 36 -9.15 15.92 8.29
CA ASP A 36 -7.72 15.59 8.31
C ASP A 36 -7.05 16.23 7.09
N HIS A 37 -5.90 16.87 7.31
CA HIS A 37 -5.15 17.55 6.25
C HIS A 37 -3.68 17.16 6.32
N TRP A 38 -3.18 16.58 5.24
CA TRP A 38 -1.77 16.30 5.02
C TRP A 38 -1.29 17.06 3.79
N SER A 39 -0.44 18.05 4.01
CA SER A 39 0.18 18.74 2.89
C SER A 39 1.23 17.84 2.21
N ASN A 40 1.46 18.04 0.90
CA ASN A 40 2.45 17.28 0.17
C ASN A 40 3.87 17.34 0.82
N PRO A 41 4.36 18.49 1.33
CA PRO A 41 5.64 18.51 2.03
C PRO A 41 5.70 17.60 3.26
N VAL A 42 4.63 17.52 4.05
CA VAL A 42 4.54 16.64 5.24
C VAL A 42 4.60 15.18 4.82
N LEU A 43 3.86 14.79 3.78
CA LEU A 43 3.89 13.41 3.25
C LEU A 43 5.26 13.05 2.69
N LEU A 44 5.94 13.98 1.99
CA LEU A 44 7.28 13.74 1.46
C LEU A 44 8.34 13.63 2.57
N GLU A 45 8.23 14.41 3.64
CA GLU A 45 9.10 14.28 4.82
C GLU A 45 8.92 12.89 5.47
N ARG A 46 7.67 12.46 5.62
CA ARG A 46 7.37 11.14 6.17
C ARG A 46 7.85 10.01 5.25
N ALA A 47 7.68 10.15 3.94
CA ALA A 47 8.22 9.22 2.95
C ALA A 47 9.75 9.15 3.02
N ALA A 48 10.44 10.26 3.27
CA ALA A 48 11.90 10.27 3.46
C ALA A 48 12.32 9.48 4.71
N TYR A 49 11.52 9.50 5.77
CA TYR A 49 11.74 8.66 6.95
C TYR A 49 11.52 7.16 6.62
N LEU A 50 10.41 6.80 5.98
CA LEU A 50 10.13 5.42 5.55
C LEU A 50 11.21 4.89 4.59
N ARG A 51 11.76 5.76 3.72
CA ARG A 51 12.87 5.40 2.84
C ARG A 51 14.13 4.98 3.60
N LYS A 52 14.40 5.57 4.77
CA LYS A 52 15.48 5.12 5.64
C LYS A 52 15.18 3.74 6.22
N LEU A 53 13.95 3.50 6.66
CA LEU A 53 13.55 2.19 7.17
C LEU A 53 13.64 1.12 6.07
N ALA A 54 13.14 1.39 4.87
CA ALA A 54 13.21 0.48 3.73
C ALA A 54 14.65 0.05 3.38
N ARG A 55 15.64 0.92 3.57
CA ARG A 55 17.06 0.58 3.34
C ARG A 55 17.61 -0.45 4.33
N PHE A 56 17.08 -0.50 5.55
CA PHE A 56 17.48 -1.47 6.58
C PHE A 56 16.63 -2.75 6.56
N GLY A 57 15.49 -2.71 5.88
CA GLY A 57 14.57 -3.82 5.70
C GLY A 57 14.68 -4.45 4.30
N GLU A 58 13.54 -4.86 3.80
CA GLU A 58 13.44 -5.60 2.53
C GLU A 58 13.36 -4.70 1.27
N GLY A 59 13.65 -3.42 1.38
CA GLY A 59 13.65 -2.47 0.28
C GLY A 59 12.32 -1.76 0.03
N ASN A 60 11.27 -2.11 0.76
CA ASN A 60 9.98 -1.43 0.73
C ASN A 60 9.54 -1.15 2.17
N ALA A 61 8.78 -0.08 2.39
CA ALA A 61 8.20 0.26 3.67
C ALA A 61 6.89 1.02 3.48
N SER A 62 5.91 0.73 4.32
CA SER A 62 4.65 1.46 4.34
C SER A 62 4.19 1.72 5.77
N GLU A 63 3.28 2.68 5.94
CA GLU A 63 2.62 2.95 7.20
C GLU A 63 1.18 3.39 6.97
N VAL A 64 0.30 3.03 7.89
CA VAL A 64 -1.06 3.56 7.93
C VAL A 64 -1.01 5.00 8.42
N VAL A 65 -1.41 5.95 7.58
CA VAL A 65 -1.50 7.36 7.93
C VAL A 65 -2.75 7.61 8.77
N LYS A 66 -3.88 7.03 8.36
CA LYS A 66 -5.16 7.16 9.04
C LYS A 66 -6.13 6.05 8.63
N GLU A 67 -6.90 5.60 9.62
CA GLU A 67 -8.02 4.67 9.41
C GLU A 67 -9.35 5.39 9.56
N TYR A 68 -10.31 5.03 8.71
CA TYR A 68 -11.67 5.53 8.69
C TYR A 68 -12.66 4.37 8.53
N PRO A 69 -13.94 4.54 8.87
CA PRO A 69 -14.95 3.54 8.56
C PRO A 69 -15.04 3.27 7.05
N GLY A 70 -14.66 2.06 6.62
CA GLY A 70 -14.72 1.61 5.23
C GLY A 70 -13.53 1.96 4.34
N TYR A 71 -12.53 2.70 4.82
CA TYR A 71 -11.29 2.95 4.08
C TYR A 71 -10.13 3.32 5.00
N CYS A 72 -8.92 3.19 4.50
CA CYS A 72 -7.74 3.72 5.16
C CYS A 72 -6.80 4.41 4.17
N THR A 73 -5.89 5.21 4.70
CA THR A 73 -4.82 5.83 3.92
C THR A 73 -3.47 5.30 4.36
N LEU A 74 -2.66 4.89 3.40
CA LEU A 74 -1.30 4.40 3.62
C LEU A 74 -0.31 5.27 2.87
N LEU A 75 0.86 5.45 3.46
CA LEU A 75 2.02 6.02 2.78
C LEU A 75 2.98 4.88 2.47
N SER A 76 3.29 4.67 1.20
CA SER A 76 4.17 3.59 0.75
C SER A 76 5.41 4.12 0.05
N VAL A 77 6.55 3.49 0.32
CA VAL A 77 7.85 3.79 -0.28
C VAL A 77 8.48 2.52 -0.79
N HIS A 78 8.94 2.56 -2.03
CA HIS A 78 9.57 1.46 -2.72
C HIS A 78 10.99 1.84 -3.16
N LEU A 79 11.97 1.02 -2.82
CA LEU A 79 13.36 1.07 -3.29
C LEU A 79 13.66 -0.08 -4.25
N ARG A 80 12.70 -0.99 -4.40
CA ARG A 80 12.71 -2.12 -5.33
C ARG A 80 11.29 -2.42 -5.80
N SER A 81 11.16 -3.24 -6.82
CA SER A 81 9.86 -3.74 -7.26
C SER A 81 9.13 -4.48 -6.15
N SER A 82 7.82 -4.33 -6.10
CA SER A 82 6.96 -5.10 -5.18
C SER A 82 6.77 -6.54 -5.70
N ASP A 83 6.30 -7.42 -4.82
CA ASP A 83 5.64 -8.64 -5.26
C ASP A 83 4.38 -8.29 -6.04
N ALA A 84 3.91 -9.21 -6.88
CA ALA A 84 2.60 -9.10 -7.50
C ALA A 84 1.52 -9.43 -6.47
N GLU A 85 0.41 -8.69 -6.49
CA GLU A 85 -0.66 -8.87 -5.51
C GLU A 85 -2.05 -8.77 -6.14
N VAL A 86 -3.02 -9.38 -5.46
CA VAL A 86 -4.48 -9.23 -5.67
C VAL A 86 -5.12 -9.01 -4.33
N ASN A 87 -5.96 -8.00 -4.23
CA ASN A 87 -6.82 -7.76 -3.09
C ASN A 87 -8.28 -7.80 -3.54
N GLU A 88 -9.02 -8.82 -3.11
CA GLU A 88 -10.41 -9.04 -3.52
C GLU A 88 -11.40 -8.16 -2.73
N GLU A 89 -11.01 -7.69 -1.54
CA GLU A 89 -11.87 -6.95 -0.63
C GLU A 89 -11.73 -5.44 -0.72
N PHE A 90 -10.63 -4.95 -1.31
CA PHE A 90 -10.33 -3.53 -1.39
C PHE A 90 -10.02 -3.09 -2.80
N ALA A 91 -10.60 -1.96 -3.20
CA ALA A 91 -10.10 -1.16 -4.31
C ALA A 91 -9.03 -0.18 -3.79
N GLU A 92 -8.10 0.22 -4.64
CA GLU A 92 -7.02 1.13 -4.29
C GLU A 92 -7.02 2.38 -5.17
N LEU A 93 -6.81 3.53 -4.55
CA LEU A 93 -6.52 4.78 -5.24
C LEU A 93 -5.10 5.20 -4.88
N LEU A 94 -4.17 5.12 -5.84
CA LEU A 94 -2.79 5.53 -5.66
C LEU A 94 -2.60 6.97 -6.15
N ILE A 95 -1.93 7.77 -5.35
CA ILE A 95 -1.50 9.13 -5.70
C ILE A 95 0.02 9.15 -5.62
N VAL A 96 0.68 9.33 -6.76
CA VAL A 96 2.15 9.32 -6.84
C VAL A 96 2.71 10.62 -6.26
N LEU A 97 3.44 10.52 -5.16
CA LEU A 97 4.05 11.66 -4.48
C LEU A 97 5.42 12.02 -5.03
N ASP A 98 6.25 10.99 -5.33
CA ASP A 98 7.62 11.18 -5.82
C ASP A 98 8.11 9.95 -6.58
N GLY A 99 8.88 10.17 -7.63
CA GLY A 99 9.57 9.14 -8.38
C GLY A 99 8.83 8.64 -9.61
N ARG A 100 9.25 7.48 -10.08
CA ARG A 100 8.69 6.79 -11.26
C ARG A 100 8.68 5.29 -11.04
N ALA A 101 7.64 4.63 -11.53
CA ALA A 101 7.50 3.18 -11.54
C ALA A 101 6.77 2.74 -12.81
N THR A 102 6.84 1.45 -13.11
CA THR A 102 5.93 0.80 -14.06
C THR A 102 4.90 0.02 -13.26
N LEU A 103 3.63 0.34 -13.45
CA LEU A 103 2.52 -0.45 -12.92
C LEU A 103 2.13 -1.50 -13.95
N ILE A 104 2.08 -2.75 -13.53
CA ILE A 104 1.49 -3.85 -14.31
C ILE A 104 0.13 -4.16 -13.70
N THR A 105 -0.93 -4.23 -14.50
CA THR A 105 -2.29 -4.55 -14.04
C THR A 105 -2.94 -5.62 -14.91
N GLY A 106 -3.83 -6.43 -14.31
CA GLY A 106 -4.47 -7.55 -14.96
C GLY A 106 -3.52 -8.73 -15.16
N GLY A 107 -3.89 -9.67 -16.04
CA GLY A 107 -3.14 -10.91 -16.24
C GLY A 107 -3.30 -11.89 -15.08
N GLU A 108 -2.32 -12.77 -14.88
CA GLU A 108 -2.35 -13.85 -13.91
C GLU A 108 -1.14 -13.81 -12.98
N LEU A 109 -1.38 -13.95 -11.67
CA LEU A 109 -0.32 -14.10 -10.68
C LEU A 109 0.45 -15.42 -10.91
N GLN A 110 1.77 -15.32 -10.98
CA GLN A 110 2.64 -16.47 -11.05
C GLN A 110 3.11 -16.88 -9.65
N LYS A 111 3.06 -18.19 -9.37
CA LYS A 111 3.41 -18.76 -8.05
C LYS A 111 2.58 -18.12 -6.93
N ALA A 112 1.29 -17.95 -7.18
CA ALA A 112 0.37 -17.32 -6.25
C ALA A 112 0.27 -18.10 -4.92
N TYR A 113 0.23 -17.37 -3.81
CA TYR A 113 -0.04 -17.89 -2.49
C TYR A 113 -0.92 -16.90 -1.71
N ARG A 114 -1.73 -17.45 -0.82
CA ARG A 114 -2.64 -16.66 0.01
C ARG A 114 -1.91 -16.15 1.25
N ILE A 115 -2.08 -14.87 1.57
CA ILE A 115 -1.53 -14.25 2.78
C ILE A 115 -2.63 -13.86 3.79
N GLY A 116 -3.85 -13.64 3.32
CA GLY A 116 -5.00 -13.29 4.15
C GLY A 116 -6.33 -13.61 3.46
N PRO A 117 -7.47 -13.31 4.09
CA PRO A 117 -8.78 -13.36 3.45
C PRO A 117 -8.79 -12.40 2.25
N GLY A 118 -9.16 -12.91 1.06
CA GLY A 118 -9.20 -12.12 -0.18
C GLY A 118 -7.87 -11.54 -0.64
N GLU A 119 -6.73 -11.89 -0.03
CA GLU A 119 -5.42 -11.35 -0.35
C GLU A 119 -4.46 -12.44 -0.83
N HIS A 120 -3.94 -12.27 -2.04
CA HIS A 120 -3.00 -13.18 -2.67
C HIS A 120 -1.76 -12.43 -3.14
N ARG A 121 -0.60 -13.07 -3.03
CA ARG A 121 0.66 -12.59 -3.58
C ARG A 121 1.26 -13.58 -4.55
N GLY A 122 2.13 -13.09 -5.42
CA GLY A 122 2.84 -13.90 -6.38
C GLY A 122 4.18 -13.28 -6.77
N ALA A 123 5.04 -14.05 -7.40
CA ALA A 123 6.36 -13.56 -7.78
C ALA A 123 6.30 -12.48 -8.87
N ASN A 124 5.38 -12.59 -9.81
CA ASN A 124 5.17 -11.67 -10.92
C ASN A 124 3.80 -11.88 -11.57
N ILE A 125 3.46 -11.00 -12.52
CA ILE A 125 2.26 -11.09 -13.36
C ILE A 125 2.66 -11.53 -14.77
N SER A 126 1.89 -12.45 -15.34
CA SER A 126 1.97 -12.84 -16.74
C SER A 126 0.78 -12.28 -17.52
N GLY A 127 1.02 -11.65 -18.66
CA GLY A 127 -0.03 -11.14 -19.57
C GLY A 127 -0.72 -9.85 -19.13
N GLY A 128 -0.16 -9.12 -18.16
CA GLY A 128 -0.70 -7.83 -17.71
C GLY A 128 -0.41 -6.67 -18.66
N THR A 129 -1.10 -5.56 -18.46
CA THR A 129 -0.87 -4.29 -19.16
C THR A 129 0.09 -3.43 -18.34
N MET A 130 1.10 -2.85 -19.01
CA MET A 130 2.10 -1.98 -18.40
C MET A 130 1.74 -0.51 -18.60
N GLN A 131 1.88 0.28 -17.54
CA GLN A 131 1.70 1.72 -17.54
C GLN A 131 2.82 2.40 -16.76
N GLU A 132 3.49 3.39 -17.34
CA GLU A 132 4.43 4.24 -16.61
C GLU A 132 3.70 5.20 -15.69
N LEU A 133 4.16 5.27 -14.43
CA LEU A 133 3.69 6.20 -13.41
C LEU A 133 4.74 7.25 -13.10
N ARG A 134 4.28 8.48 -12.87
CA ARG A 134 5.12 9.65 -12.55
C ARG A 134 4.48 10.46 -11.44
N THR A 135 5.28 11.25 -10.75
CA THR A 135 4.82 12.20 -9.75
C THR A 135 3.61 13.01 -10.24
N GLY A 136 2.54 13.00 -9.45
CA GLY A 136 1.26 13.66 -9.74
C GLY A 136 0.21 12.75 -10.38
N ASP A 137 0.57 11.56 -10.85
CA ASP A 137 -0.41 10.62 -11.41
C ASP A 137 -1.33 10.09 -10.29
N VAL A 138 -2.58 9.84 -10.69
CA VAL A 138 -3.61 9.22 -9.85
C VAL A 138 -4.13 7.99 -10.56
N ILE A 139 -4.09 6.84 -9.88
CA ILE A 139 -4.44 5.54 -10.44
C ILE A 139 -5.50 4.89 -9.56
N HIS A 140 -6.54 4.36 -10.18
CA HIS A 140 -7.53 3.51 -9.51
C HIS A 140 -7.32 2.05 -9.93
N ILE A 141 -7.20 1.17 -8.94
CA ILE A 141 -7.12 -0.28 -9.11
C ILE A 141 -8.37 -0.87 -8.45
N SER A 142 -9.21 -1.52 -9.25
CA SER A 142 -10.42 -2.16 -8.72
C SER A 142 -10.06 -3.39 -7.88
N ALA A 143 -10.88 -3.70 -6.88
CA ALA A 143 -10.75 -4.93 -6.12
C ALA A 143 -10.70 -6.16 -7.05
N GLY A 144 -9.91 -7.16 -6.68
CA GLY A 144 -9.68 -8.36 -7.48
C GLY A 144 -8.79 -8.17 -8.71
N THR A 145 -8.22 -6.97 -8.94
CA THR A 145 -7.31 -6.74 -10.06
C THR A 145 -5.88 -7.09 -9.68
N PRO A 146 -5.25 -8.09 -10.35
CA PRO A 146 -3.82 -8.34 -10.17
C PRO A 146 -3.01 -7.10 -10.50
N HIS A 147 -2.05 -6.74 -9.65
CA HIS A 147 -1.19 -5.59 -9.91
C HIS A 147 0.21 -5.76 -9.31
N GLN A 148 1.18 -5.04 -9.88
CA GLN A 148 2.58 -5.07 -9.45
C GLN A 148 3.26 -3.74 -9.79
N LEU A 149 4.00 -3.15 -8.85
CA LEU A 149 4.89 -2.04 -9.09
C LEU A 149 6.30 -2.54 -9.43
N GLN A 150 6.81 -2.15 -10.59
CA GLN A 150 8.17 -2.43 -11.00
C GLN A 150 9.00 -1.15 -11.03
N LEU A 151 10.16 -1.19 -10.38
CA LEU A 151 11.12 -0.10 -10.35
C LEU A 151 12.35 -0.45 -11.19
N ALA A 152 12.85 0.53 -11.95
CA ALA A 152 14.18 0.44 -12.52
C ALA A 152 15.25 0.48 -11.42
N CYS A 153 16.40 -0.11 -11.69
CA CYS A 153 17.52 -0.14 -10.75
C CYS A 153 17.83 1.26 -10.20
N GLU A 154 18.12 1.37 -8.90
CA GLU A 154 18.46 2.60 -8.18
C GLU A 154 17.38 3.71 -8.21
N LYS A 155 16.17 3.40 -8.66
CA LYS A 155 15.04 4.32 -8.58
C LYS A 155 14.28 4.14 -7.27
N THR A 156 13.61 5.20 -6.86
CA THR A 156 12.71 5.20 -5.71
C THR A 156 11.32 5.64 -6.14
N PHE A 157 10.32 5.16 -5.44
CA PHE A 157 8.93 5.51 -5.68
C PHE A 157 8.21 5.70 -4.36
N SER A 158 7.37 6.71 -4.26
CA SER A 158 6.56 6.97 -3.07
C SER A 158 5.15 7.34 -3.51
N CYS A 159 4.15 6.75 -2.87
CA CYS A 159 2.75 7.04 -3.14
C CYS A 159 1.92 7.07 -1.86
N LEU A 160 0.85 7.86 -1.87
CA LEU A 160 -0.25 7.74 -0.93
C LEU A 160 -1.27 6.79 -1.56
N ILE A 161 -1.71 5.81 -0.79
CA ILE A 161 -2.70 4.81 -1.19
C ILE A 161 -3.93 5.01 -0.33
N VAL A 162 -5.10 5.07 -0.95
CA VAL A 162 -6.40 4.98 -0.27
C VAL A 162 -6.95 3.60 -0.59
N GLN A 163 -7.01 2.73 0.41
CA GLN A 163 -7.66 1.42 0.30
C GLN A 163 -9.12 1.55 0.72
N ILE A 164 -10.02 1.20 -0.18
CA ILE A 164 -11.47 1.39 -0.03
C ILE A 164 -12.13 0.02 0.01
N ALA A 165 -12.72 -0.32 1.17
CA ALA A 165 -13.43 -1.58 1.33
C ALA A 165 -14.58 -1.68 0.34
N GLN A 166 -14.65 -2.80 -0.38
CA GLN A 166 -15.77 -3.10 -1.25
C GLN A 166 -16.88 -3.76 -0.43
N ALA A 167 -18.11 -3.32 -0.66
CA ALA A 167 -19.26 -4.02 -0.07
C ALA A 167 -19.29 -5.44 -0.66
N VAL A 168 -19.21 -6.45 0.19
CA VAL A 168 -19.49 -7.83 -0.23
C VAL A 168 -20.98 -7.86 -0.57
N HIS A 169 -21.31 -7.88 -1.84
CA HIS A 169 -22.67 -8.18 -2.26
C HIS A 169 -22.91 -9.68 -2.03
N PRO A 170 -23.91 -10.05 -1.26
CA PRO A 170 -24.26 -11.45 -1.00
C PRO A 170 -24.74 -12.17 -2.26
#